data_52c464242580c89b372136b5cf8f69ba
#
_entry.id   52c464242580c89b372136b5cf8f69ba
#
_cell.length_a   1.000
_cell.length_b   1.000
_cell.length_c   1.000
_cell.angle_alpha   90.00
_cell.angle_beta   90.00
_cell.angle_gamma   90.00
#
_symmetry.space_group_name_H-M   'P 1'
#
loop_
_entity.id
_entity.type
_entity.pdbx_description
1 polymer ?
#
loop_
_entity_poly.entity_id
_entity_poly.type
_entity_poly.pdbx_seq_one_letter_code
_entity_poly.pdbx_strand_id
1 'polypeptide(L)'
;MGGGPSGIVAAYYLAKAGLKVAQFDRKLAPGGGMWGGAMMFNQIVIQEEALDIVRDFEINYKPYEKGLFVMDSVESTSALLYHAVHAGASIFNCYSVEDVIFKDNVVSGVVVNWTPVLREGLHVDPLNIMAKVVIDGTGHDSEISSTVARKNGIRLATDTGKVIGERSLDVTTGEQEVVNGTKEIYPGLYVCGMAASAVSGTPRMGPIFGGMMMSGKKVAEAIIDRLKK
;
A
#
# COMPACT_ATOMS: atom_id res chain seq x y z
N MET A 1 1.58 5.29 3.44
CA MET A 1 0.19 5.55 3.86
C MET A 1 -0.71 4.44 3.35
N GLY A 2 -1.67 3.96 4.19
CA GLY A 2 -2.49 2.80 3.94
C GLY A 2 -1.90 1.51 4.52
N GLY A 3 -2.58 0.92 5.51
CA GLY A 3 -2.20 -0.33 6.18
C GLY A 3 -2.82 -1.57 5.53
N GLY A 4 -3.00 -1.57 4.22
CA GLY A 4 -3.37 -2.76 3.46
C GLY A 4 -2.17 -3.71 3.27
N PRO A 5 -2.38 -4.93 2.70
CA PRO A 5 -1.32 -5.92 2.57
C PRO A 5 -0.08 -5.40 1.85
N SER A 6 -0.23 -4.65 0.77
CA SER A 6 0.91 -4.05 0.05
C SER A 6 1.71 -3.09 0.93
N GLY A 7 1.02 -2.21 1.67
CA GLY A 7 1.67 -1.23 2.55
C GLY A 7 2.40 -1.90 3.72
N ILE A 8 1.83 -2.96 4.31
CA ILE A 8 2.45 -3.70 5.42
C ILE A 8 3.68 -4.46 4.93
N VAL A 9 3.58 -5.14 3.78
CA VAL A 9 4.71 -5.84 3.15
C VAL A 9 5.83 -4.86 2.81
N ALA A 10 5.50 -3.69 2.25
CA ALA A 10 6.49 -2.64 1.98
C ALA A 10 7.16 -2.16 3.28
N ALA A 11 6.39 -1.91 4.33
CA ALA A 11 6.91 -1.48 5.62
C ALA A 11 7.89 -2.50 6.22
N TYR A 12 7.58 -3.80 6.13
CA TYR A 12 8.46 -4.87 6.57
C TYR A 12 9.81 -4.86 5.85
N TYR A 13 9.82 -4.89 4.51
CA TYR A 13 11.08 -4.95 3.77
C TYR A 13 11.92 -3.69 3.91
N LEU A 14 11.28 -2.51 3.98
CA LEU A 14 11.99 -1.25 4.23
C LEU A 14 12.62 -1.21 5.62
N ALA A 15 11.88 -1.64 6.66
CA ALA A 15 12.39 -1.70 8.03
C ALA A 15 13.51 -2.74 8.16
N LYS A 16 13.34 -3.93 7.57
CA LYS A 16 14.36 -4.99 7.51
C LYS A 16 15.66 -4.51 6.83
N ALA A 17 15.56 -3.57 5.89
CA ALA A 17 16.72 -2.93 5.26
C ALA A 17 17.33 -1.79 6.11
N GLY A 18 16.86 -1.56 7.33
CA GLY A 18 17.37 -0.55 8.28
C GLY A 18 16.82 0.86 8.06
N LEU A 19 15.80 1.04 7.24
CA LEU A 19 15.17 2.34 7.04
C LEU A 19 14.18 2.66 8.17
N LYS A 20 14.06 3.93 8.54
CA LYS A 20 13.01 4.39 9.45
C LYS A 20 11.67 4.45 8.70
N VAL A 21 10.73 3.63 9.11
CA VAL A 21 9.42 3.49 8.48
C VAL A 21 8.32 3.93 9.44
N ALA A 22 7.46 4.84 8.99
CA ALA A 22 6.19 5.18 9.63
C ALA A 22 5.04 4.84 8.69
N GLN A 23 4.16 3.94 9.10
CA GLN A 23 2.97 3.56 8.36
C GLN A 23 1.73 4.09 9.09
N PHE A 24 0.88 4.80 8.37
CA PHE A 24 -0.36 5.36 8.91
C PHE A 24 -1.57 4.68 8.26
N ASP A 25 -2.55 4.32 9.04
CA ASP A 25 -3.83 3.79 8.56
C ASP A 25 -5.00 4.54 9.20
N ARG A 26 -6.03 4.88 8.39
CA ARG A 26 -7.22 5.57 8.88
C ARG A 26 -8.14 4.71 9.76
N LYS A 27 -7.97 3.38 9.71
CA LYS A 27 -8.73 2.42 10.52
C LYS A 27 -7.99 2.08 11.81
N LEU A 28 -8.75 1.65 12.81
CA LEU A 28 -8.20 1.13 14.06
C LEU A 28 -7.43 -0.19 13.85
N ALA A 29 -7.95 -1.06 12.97
CA ALA A 29 -7.33 -2.32 12.60
C ALA A 29 -6.72 -2.21 11.19
N PRO A 30 -5.39 -2.00 11.05
CA PRO A 30 -4.70 -2.12 9.77
C PRO A 30 -4.84 -3.55 9.22
N GLY A 31 -4.69 -3.73 7.92
CA GLY A 31 -4.89 -4.99 7.21
C GLY A 31 -5.73 -4.82 5.93
N GLY A 32 -6.38 -3.66 5.79
CA GLY A 32 -7.22 -3.38 4.64
C GLY A 32 -8.39 -4.36 4.51
N GLY A 33 -8.58 -4.90 3.31
CA GLY A 33 -9.58 -5.93 3.03
C GLY A 33 -9.13 -7.36 3.36
N MET A 34 -7.89 -7.56 3.81
CA MET A 34 -7.33 -8.90 3.98
C MET A 34 -7.97 -9.70 5.12
N TRP A 35 -8.46 -9.04 6.17
CA TRP A 35 -9.10 -9.67 7.33
C TRP A 35 -10.23 -10.63 6.98
N GLY A 36 -11.03 -10.31 5.97
CA GLY A 36 -12.14 -11.14 5.49
C GLY A 36 -11.89 -11.65 4.07
N GLY A 37 -10.65 -11.78 3.60
CA GLY A 37 -10.34 -12.23 2.25
C GLY A 37 -11.02 -11.40 1.15
N ALA A 38 -11.25 -10.10 1.41
CA ALA A 38 -12.00 -9.15 0.59
C ALA A 38 -13.51 -9.45 0.42
N MET A 39 -13.99 -10.63 0.80
CA MET A 39 -15.36 -11.10 0.54
C MET A 39 -16.08 -11.64 1.78
N MET A 40 -15.63 -11.32 2.98
CA MET A 40 -16.15 -11.85 4.25
C MET A 40 -15.94 -13.37 4.42
N PHE A 41 -14.95 -13.95 3.77
CA PHE A 41 -14.45 -15.30 4.00
C PHE A 41 -13.12 -15.25 4.74
N ASN A 42 -12.89 -16.14 5.69
CA ASN A 42 -11.63 -16.22 6.41
C ASN A 42 -10.52 -16.96 5.61
N GLN A 43 -10.60 -16.93 4.31
CA GLN A 43 -9.62 -17.54 3.42
C GLN A 43 -9.22 -16.57 2.31
N ILE A 44 -7.95 -16.63 1.95
CA ILE A 44 -7.39 -15.87 0.82
C ILE A 44 -6.63 -16.82 -0.10
N VAL A 45 -6.58 -16.45 -1.37
CA VAL A 45 -5.85 -17.19 -2.39
C VAL A 45 -4.62 -16.40 -2.79
N ILE A 46 -3.52 -17.09 -3.04
CA ILE A 46 -2.28 -16.53 -3.59
C ILE A 46 -1.75 -17.39 -4.71
N GLN A 47 -0.99 -16.79 -5.60
CA GLN A 47 -0.24 -17.47 -6.65
C GLN A 47 1.12 -17.97 -6.14
N GLU A 48 1.68 -18.96 -6.84
CA GLU A 48 2.98 -19.55 -6.54
C GLU A 48 4.11 -18.52 -6.46
N GLU A 49 4.06 -17.47 -7.30
CA GLU A 49 5.06 -16.41 -7.36
C GLU A 49 5.14 -15.57 -6.06
N ALA A 50 4.10 -15.59 -5.24
CA ALA A 50 4.07 -14.89 -3.95
C ALA A 50 4.55 -15.75 -2.76
N LEU A 51 4.83 -17.05 -2.96
CA LEU A 51 5.16 -17.97 -1.86
C LEU A 51 6.42 -17.59 -1.10
N ASP A 52 7.42 -17.00 -1.75
CA ASP A 52 8.62 -16.53 -1.04
C ASP A 52 8.30 -15.43 -0.03
N ILE A 53 7.35 -14.55 -0.37
CA ILE A 53 6.89 -13.52 0.56
C ILE A 53 6.13 -14.17 1.71
N VAL A 54 5.27 -15.15 1.43
CA VAL A 54 4.50 -15.89 2.45
C VAL A 54 5.44 -16.58 3.45
N ARG A 55 6.54 -17.16 2.96
CA ARG A 55 7.57 -17.79 3.81
C ARG A 55 8.33 -16.76 4.65
N ASP A 56 8.64 -15.57 4.09
CA ASP A 56 9.29 -14.48 4.84
C ASP A 56 8.44 -14.00 6.04
N PHE A 57 7.11 -14.18 5.96
CA PHE A 57 6.16 -13.86 7.04
C PHE A 57 5.69 -15.07 7.84
N GLU A 58 6.27 -16.27 7.62
CA GLU A 58 5.97 -17.50 8.34
C GLU A 58 4.47 -17.88 8.32
N ILE A 59 3.76 -17.57 7.24
CA ILE A 59 2.32 -17.82 7.10
C ILE A 59 2.10 -19.26 6.61
N ASN A 60 1.18 -19.98 7.25
CA ASN A 60 0.77 -21.31 6.80
C ASN A 60 -0.08 -21.24 5.52
N TYR A 61 0.16 -22.16 4.60
CA TYR A 61 -0.60 -22.26 3.35
C TYR A 61 -0.83 -23.72 2.95
N LYS A 62 -1.86 -23.95 2.14
CA LYS A 62 -2.22 -25.25 1.60
C LYS A 62 -2.38 -25.17 0.09
N PRO A 63 -1.93 -26.19 -0.68
CA PRO A 63 -2.24 -26.28 -2.10
C PRO A 63 -3.76 -26.31 -2.31
N TYR A 64 -4.25 -25.63 -3.34
CA TYR A 64 -5.65 -25.62 -3.74
C TYR A 64 -5.82 -26.14 -5.17
N GLU A 65 -5.29 -25.42 -6.13
CA GLU A 65 -5.22 -25.80 -7.54
C GLU A 65 -3.79 -25.61 -8.07
N LYS A 66 -3.54 -26.00 -9.30
CA LYS A 66 -2.20 -25.84 -9.90
C LYS A 66 -1.78 -24.36 -9.91
N GLY A 67 -0.71 -24.07 -9.19
CA GLY A 67 -0.16 -22.70 -9.05
C GLY A 67 -0.92 -21.80 -8.08
N LEU A 68 -1.97 -22.31 -7.38
CA LEU A 68 -2.75 -21.56 -6.39
C LEU A 68 -2.71 -22.21 -5.02
N PHE A 69 -2.66 -21.37 -4.00
CA PHE A 69 -2.58 -21.75 -2.60
C PHE A 69 -3.60 -20.98 -1.77
N VAL A 70 -4.09 -21.60 -0.70
CA VAL A 70 -5.04 -21.02 0.23
C VAL A 70 -4.38 -20.79 1.58
N MET A 71 -4.64 -19.64 2.17
CA MET A 71 -4.20 -19.25 3.51
C MET A 71 -5.39 -18.77 4.35
N ASP A 72 -5.27 -18.84 5.67
CA ASP A 72 -6.20 -18.17 6.58
C ASP A 72 -5.97 -16.65 6.56
N SER A 73 -7.04 -15.89 6.43
CA SER A 73 -6.95 -14.41 6.30
C SER A 73 -6.58 -13.72 7.61
N VAL A 74 -7.01 -14.26 8.74
CA VAL A 74 -6.72 -13.72 10.08
C VAL A 74 -5.27 -13.99 10.44
N GLU A 75 -4.80 -15.24 10.27
CA GLU A 75 -3.39 -15.61 10.45
C GLU A 75 -2.51 -14.73 9.57
N SER A 76 -2.81 -14.66 8.27
CA SER A 76 -2.00 -13.90 7.30
C SER A 76 -1.90 -12.42 7.67
N THR A 77 -3.02 -11.78 7.99
CA THR A 77 -3.02 -10.36 8.35
C THR A 77 -2.25 -10.12 9.66
N SER A 78 -2.44 -11.00 10.65
CA SER A 78 -1.75 -10.91 11.94
C SER A 78 -0.25 -11.11 11.78
N ALA A 79 0.18 -12.08 10.98
CA ALA A 79 1.59 -12.35 10.69
C ALA A 79 2.24 -11.16 9.97
N LEU A 80 1.59 -10.60 8.93
CA LEU A 80 2.10 -9.41 8.25
C LEU A 80 2.34 -8.25 9.22
N LEU A 81 1.38 -7.95 10.09
CA LEU A 81 1.49 -6.87 11.08
C LEU A 81 2.59 -7.15 12.10
N TYR A 82 2.61 -8.37 12.65
CA TYR A 82 3.61 -8.80 13.63
C TYR A 82 5.03 -8.63 13.07
N HIS A 83 5.30 -9.21 11.91
CA HIS A 83 6.64 -9.17 11.31
C HIS A 83 7.06 -7.76 10.89
N ALA A 84 6.13 -6.92 10.40
CA ALA A 84 6.44 -5.53 10.07
C ALA A 84 6.88 -4.73 11.30
N VAL A 85 6.14 -4.84 12.42
CA VAL A 85 6.48 -4.17 13.68
C VAL A 85 7.77 -4.75 14.26
N HIS A 86 7.93 -6.08 14.24
CA HIS A 86 9.12 -6.76 14.75
C HIS A 86 10.39 -6.39 13.96
N ALA A 87 10.26 -6.12 12.65
CA ALA A 87 11.35 -5.61 11.82
C ALA A 87 11.69 -4.12 12.10
N GLY A 88 10.90 -3.42 12.90
CA GLY A 88 11.16 -2.04 13.31
C GLY A 88 10.28 -0.99 12.62
N ALA A 89 9.25 -1.39 11.85
CA ALA A 89 8.29 -0.44 11.32
C ALA A 89 7.38 0.10 12.44
N SER A 90 7.15 1.41 12.46
CA SER A 90 6.16 2.03 13.35
C SER A 90 4.82 2.13 12.65
N ILE A 91 3.80 1.48 13.18
CA ILE A 91 2.43 1.49 12.64
C ILE A 91 1.55 2.40 13.50
N PHE A 92 0.94 3.40 12.86
CA PHE A 92 0.03 4.36 13.48
C PHE A 92 -1.37 4.16 12.91
N ASN A 93 -2.28 3.67 13.72
CA ASN A 93 -3.69 3.48 13.38
C ASN A 93 -4.55 4.69 13.78
N CYS A 94 -5.73 4.83 13.15
CA CYS A 94 -6.63 5.98 13.29
C CYS A 94 -6.02 7.32 12.87
N TYR A 95 -5.13 7.32 11.86
CA TYR A 95 -4.58 8.52 11.24
C TYR A 95 -4.99 8.61 9.77
N SER A 96 -5.59 9.70 9.39
CA SER A 96 -5.94 10.04 8.02
C SER A 96 -4.96 11.07 7.44
N VAL A 97 -4.71 10.99 6.14
CA VAL A 97 -3.93 12.02 5.43
C VAL A 97 -4.87 13.14 5.01
N GLU A 98 -4.53 14.37 5.35
CA GLU A 98 -5.23 15.57 4.87
C GLU A 98 -4.54 16.18 3.65
N ASP A 99 -3.20 16.11 3.62
CA ASP A 99 -2.39 16.73 2.59
C ASP A 99 -1.00 16.09 2.50
N VAL A 100 -0.21 16.58 1.55
CA VAL A 100 1.21 16.26 1.42
C VAL A 100 2.07 17.49 1.70
N ILE A 101 3.29 17.26 2.15
CA ILE A 101 4.33 18.30 2.18
C ILE A 101 5.01 18.30 0.82
N PHE A 102 4.85 19.42 0.11
CA PHE A 102 5.39 19.62 -1.23
C PHE A 102 6.43 20.73 -1.22
N LYS A 103 7.67 20.41 -1.50
CA LYS A 103 8.78 21.35 -1.48
C LYS A 103 9.73 21.08 -2.65
N ASP A 104 10.16 22.14 -3.32
CA ASP A 104 11.12 22.09 -4.43
C ASP A 104 10.73 21.08 -5.53
N ASN A 105 9.45 21.02 -5.85
CA ASN A 105 8.84 20.05 -6.78
C ASN A 105 9.02 18.57 -6.37
N VAL A 106 9.12 18.29 -5.10
CA VAL A 106 9.23 16.94 -4.54
C VAL A 106 8.19 16.75 -3.43
N VAL A 107 7.56 15.57 -3.39
CA VAL A 107 6.75 15.15 -2.24
C VAL A 107 7.71 14.74 -1.12
N SER A 108 7.74 15.55 -0.04
CA SER A 108 8.73 15.46 1.04
C SER A 108 8.09 15.09 2.40
N GLY A 109 6.85 14.63 2.41
CA GLY A 109 6.16 14.21 3.60
C GLY A 109 4.64 14.24 3.45
N VAL A 110 3.97 14.05 4.57
CA VAL A 110 2.50 14.02 4.67
C VAL A 110 2.01 14.89 5.82
N VAL A 111 0.80 15.40 5.67
CA VAL A 111 0.05 16.10 6.71
C VAL A 111 -1.04 15.17 7.18
N VAL A 112 -1.02 14.79 8.46
CA VAL A 112 -1.92 13.78 9.02
C VAL A 112 -2.68 14.32 10.21
N ASN A 113 -3.90 13.83 10.40
CA ASN A 113 -4.71 14.11 11.58
C ASN A 113 -5.36 12.82 12.07
N TRP A 114 -5.84 12.79 13.30
CA TRP A 114 -6.57 11.64 13.81
C TRP A 114 -7.90 11.49 13.08
N THR A 115 -8.17 10.29 12.62
CA THR A 115 -9.43 9.99 11.89
C THR A 115 -10.68 10.42 12.67
N PRO A 116 -10.80 10.23 14.00
CA PRO A 116 -11.93 10.73 14.76
C PRO A 116 -12.08 12.26 14.74
N VAL A 117 -10.99 13.00 14.72
CA VAL A 117 -11.02 14.49 14.63
C VAL A 117 -11.71 14.92 13.35
N LEU A 118 -11.33 14.30 12.22
CA LEU A 118 -11.93 14.60 10.91
C LEU A 118 -13.40 14.19 10.84
N ARG A 119 -13.77 13.04 11.42
CA ARG A 119 -15.14 12.54 11.42
C ARG A 119 -16.08 13.41 12.22
N GLU A 120 -15.63 13.88 13.37
CA GLU A 120 -16.42 14.72 14.28
C GLU A 120 -16.35 16.21 13.92
N GLY A 121 -15.55 16.58 12.92
CA GLY A 121 -15.39 17.97 12.50
C GLY A 121 -14.75 18.85 13.56
N LEU A 122 -13.90 18.29 14.40
CA LEU A 122 -13.20 19.05 15.44
C LEU A 122 -12.13 19.94 14.80
N HIS A 123 -11.97 21.14 15.36
CA HIS A 123 -10.93 22.06 14.94
C HIS A 123 -9.61 21.76 15.70
N VAL A 124 -8.82 20.87 15.10
CA VAL A 124 -7.49 20.48 15.62
C VAL A 124 -6.50 20.56 14.48
N ASP A 125 -5.41 21.28 14.67
CA ASP A 125 -4.36 21.42 13.66
C ASP A 125 -3.68 20.06 13.38
N PRO A 126 -3.41 19.74 12.11
CA PRO A 126 -2.79 18.48 11.72
C PRO A 126 -1.30 18.44 12.04
N LEU A 127 -0.74 17.22 12.04
CA LEU A 127 0.69 16.97 12.23
C LEU A 127 1.41 16.91 10.87
N ASN A 128 2.55 17.58 10.79
CA ASN A 128 3.44 17.55 9.63
C ASN A 128 4.53 16.50 9.82
N ILE A 129 4.55 15.48 8.99
CA ILE A 129 5.51 14.38 9.04
C ILE A 129 6.40 14.44 7.80
N MET A 130 7.67 14.82 8.00
CA MET A 130 8.68 14.84 6.92
C MET A 130 9.14 13.43 6.58
N ALA A 131 9.34 13.17 5.30
CA ALA A 131 9.86 11.91 4.80
C ALA A 131 10.69 12.11 3.53
N LYS A 132 11.70 11.26 3.33
CA LYS A 132 12.47 11.23 2.06
C LYS A 132 11.65 10.66 0.90
N VAL A 133 10.70 9.79 1.22
CA VAL A 133 9.81 9.12 0.27
C VAL A 133 8.45 8.89 0.93
N VAL A 134 7.39 9.10 0.16
CA VAL A 134 6.01 8.79 0.53
C VAL A 134 5.50 7.65 -0.37
N ILE A 135 4.84 6.66 0.23
CA ILE A 135 4.17 5.58 -0.50
C ILE A 135 2.67 5.76 -0.34
N ASP A 136 1.96 5.88 -1.45
CA ASP A 136 0.52 5.80 -1.51
C ASP A 136 0.09 4.33 -1.66
N GLY A 137 -0.39 3.74 -0.58
CA GLY A 137 -1.02 2.43 -0.49
C GLY A 137 -2.45 2.55 0.03
N THR A 138 -3.12 3.68 -0.21
CA THR A 138 -4.45 4.00 0.35
C THR A 138 -5.60 3.24 -0.31
N GLY A 139 -5.28 2.36 -1.26
CA GLY A 139 -6.24 1.50 -1.92
C GLY A 139 -6.91 2.18 -3.12
N HIS A 140 -8.15 1.81 -3.40
CA HIS A 140 -8.90 2.25 -4.60
C HIS A 140 -9.03 3.77 -4.74
N ASP A 141 -9.08 4.47 -3.62
CA ASP A 141 -9.24 5.94 -3.60
C ASP A 141 -7.95 6.67 -4.02
N SER A 142 -6.77 6.03 -3.92
CA SER A 142 -5.45 6.64 -4.19
C SER A 142 -5.37 8.07 -3.65
N GLU A 143 -5.71 8.23 -2.36
CA GLU A 143 -5.98 9.53 -1.73
C GLU A 143 -4.81 10.52 -1.84
N ILE A 144 -3.58 10.02 -1.66
CA ILE A 144 -2.38 10.87 -1.73
C ILE A 144 -2.13 11.30 -3.16
N SER A 145 -2.13 10.36 -4.10
CA SER A 145 -1.92 10.61 -5.52
C SER A 145 -2.96 11.60 -6.07
N SER A 146 -4.22 11.41 -5.69
CA SER A 146 -5.33 12.30 -6.04
C SER A 146 -5.15 13.70 -5.46
N THR A 147 -4.70 13.81 -4.21
CA THR A 147 -4.46 15.09 -3.54
C THR A 147 -3.30 15.85 -4.21
N VAL A 148 -2.20 15.18 -4.50
CA VAL A 148 -1.04 15.76 -5.17
C VAL A 148 -1.40 16.27 -6.57
N ALA A 149 -2.09 15.46 -7.36
CA ALA A 149 -2.52 15.85 -8.71
C ALA A 149 -3.47 17.05 -8.72
N ARG A 150 -4.38 17.11 -7.74
CA ARG A 150 -5.38 18.18 -7.63
C ARG A 150 -4.80 19.51 -7.14
N LYS A 151 -3.97 19.47 -6.07
CA LYS A 151 -3.54 20.69 -5.37
C LYS A 151 -2.36 21.38 -6.04
N ASN A 152 -1.43 20.64 -6.62
CA ASN A 152 -0.16 21.21 -7.06
C ASN A 152 -0.06 21.44 -8.57
N GLY A 153 -1.13 21.17 -9.33
CA GLY A 153 -1.15 21.38 -10.78
C GLY A 153 -0.11 20.57 -11.56
N ILE A 154 0.41 19.51 -10.94
CA ILE A 154 1.48 18.68 -11.51
C ILE A 154 0.92 17.60 -12.44
N ARG A 155 1.82 17.02 -13.23
CA ARG A 155 1.54 15.83 -14.02
C ARG A 155 2.18 14.61 -13.38
N LEU A 156 1.37 13.60 -13.06
CA LEU A 156 1.85 12.30 -12.64
C LEU A 156 2.45 11.52 -13.82
N ALA A 157 3.32 10.56 -13.53
CA ALA A 157 3.89 9.65 -14.55
C ALA A 157 2.86 8.60 -15.00
N THR A 158 1.75 9.07 -15.58
CA THR A 158 0.64 8.31 -16.18
C THR A 158 0.35 8.86 -17.57
N ASP A 159 -0.36 8.12 -18.40
CA ASP A 159 -0.68 8.53 -19.78
C ASP A 159 -1.45 9.85 -19.83
N THR A 160 -2.33 10.09 -18.86
CA THR A 160 -3.11 11.34 -18.79
C THR A 160 -2.44 12.45 -18.00
N GLY A 161 -1.41 12.13 -17.23
CA GLY A 161 -0.80 13.00 -16.23
C GLY A 161 -1.63 13.15 -14.95
N LYS A 162 -2.67 12.35 -14.78
CA LYS A 162 -3.61 12.35 -13.63
C LYS A 162 -3.81 10.93 -13.10
N VAL A 163 -4.54 10.80 -12.02
CA VAL A 163 -5.12 9.51 -11.62
C VAL A 163 -6.17 9.11 -12.65
N ILE A 164 -6.01 7.94 -13.28
CA ILE A 164 -6.86 7.50 -14.39
C ILE A 164 -8.16 6.88 -13.88
N GLY A 165 -8.11 6.19 -12.74
CA GLY A 165 -9.19 5.37 -12.20
C GLY A 165 -9.10 3.91 -12.66
N GLU A 166 -9.60 3.00 -11.85
CA GLU A 166 -9.60 1.58 -12.17
C GLU A 166 -10.57 1.24 -13.30
N ARG A 167 -10.22 0.24 -14.10
CA ARG A 167 -11.14 -0.39 -15.06
C ARG A 167 -11.94 -1.49 -14.39
N SER A 168 -12.94 -2.00 -15.11
CA SER A 168 -13.74 -3.15 -14.70
C SER A 168 -12.89 -4.35 -14.33
N LEU A 169 -13.46 -5.24 -13.51
CA LEU A 169 -12.80 -6.42 -12.97
C LEU A 169 -12.29 -7.34 -14.10
N ASP A 170 -11.01 -7.62 -14.07
CA ASP A 170 -10.34 -8.71 -14.80
C ASP A 170 -9.27 -9.27 -13.86
N VAL A 171 -9.57 -10.40 -13.23
CA VAL A 171 -8.76 -10.94 -12.14
C VAL A 171 -7.35 -11.30 -12.63
N THR A 172 -7.24 -11.96 -13.75
CA THR A 172 -5.96 -12.46 -14.27
C THR A 172 -5.04 -11.32 -14.68
N THR A 173 -5.56 -10.37 -15.44
CA THR A 173 -4.79 -9.20 -15.88
C THR A 173 -4.51 -8.28 -14.70
N GLY A 174 -5.49 -8.04 -13.81
CA GLY A 174 -5.37 -7.15 -12.67
C GLY A 174 -4.28 -7.56 -11.68
N GLU A 175 -4.09 -8.86 -11.44
CA GLU A 175 -3.03 -9.39 -10.57
C GLU A 175 -1.62 -9.03 -11.07
N GLN A 176 -1.38 -9.13 -12.36
CA GLN A 176 -0.10 -8.77 -12.96
C GLN A 176 0.07 -7.25 -13.03
N GLU A 177 -0.99 -6.54 -13.40
CA GLU A 177 -0.96 -5.09 -13.60
C GLU A 177 -0.79 -4.29 -12.30
N VAL A 178 -1.26 -4.80 -11.14
CA VAL A 178 -0.98 -4.16 -9.85
C VAL A 178 0.53 -4.15 -9.56
N VAL A 179 1.24 -5.20 -9.92
CA VAL A 179 2.69 -5.28 -9.78
C VAL A 179 3.38 -4.37 -10.80
N ASN A 180 2.94 -4.40 -12.06
CA ASN A 180 3.51 -3.57 -13.13
C ASN A 180 3.34 -2.07 -12.84
N GLY A 181 2.16 -1.66 -12.38
CA GLY A 181 1.83 -0.28 -12.03
C GLY A 181 2.53 0.27 -10.78
N THR A 182 3.18 -0.61 -9.99
CA THR A 182 3.93 -0.22 -8.80
C THR A 182 5.23 0.48 -9.18
N LYS A 183 5.31 1.79 -8.94
CA LYS A 183 6.44 2.64 -9.35
C LYS A 183 6.43 4.00 -8.65
N GLU A 184 7.48 4.80 -8.85
CA GLU A 184 7.46 6.24 -8.59
C GLU A 184 6.59 6.93 -9.65
N ILE A 185 5.60 7.70 -9.19
CA ILE A 185 4.65 8.41 -10.06
C ILE A 185 4.91 9.91 -10.11
N TYR A 186 5.64 10.41 -9.14
CA TYR A 186 6.14 11.78 -9.05
C TYR A 186 7.36 11.79 -8.12
N PRO A 187 8.32 12.73 -8.28
CA PRO A 187 9.49 12.78 -7.40
C PRO A 187 9.11 12.71 -5.90
N GLY A 188 9.58 11.67 -5.22
CA GLY A 188 9.29 11.41 -3.81
C GLY A 188 7.98 10.67 -3.52
N LEU A 189 7.13 10.42 -4.52
CA LEU A 189 5.85 9.73 -4.36
C LEU A 189 5.81 8.41 -5.15
N TYR A 190 5.65 7.31 -4.43
CA TYR A 190 5.46 5.97 -4.98
C TYR A 190 4.03 5.48 -4.76
N VAL A 191 3.60 4.52 -5.56
CA VAL A 191 2.30 3.83 -5.40
C VAL A 191 2.49 2.33 -5.28
N CYS A 192 1.63 1.68 -4.48
CA CYS A 192 1.56 0.22 -4.38
C CYS A 192 0.13 -0.27 -4.12
N GLY A 193 -0.11 -1.54 -4.39
CA GLY A 193 -1.42 -2.17 -4.24
C GLY A 193 -2.48 -1.54 -5.11
N MET A 194 -3.72 -1.48 -4.64
CA MET A 194 -4.83 -0.95 -5.45
C MET A 194 -4.66 0.53 -5.82
N ALA A 195 -3.88 1.31 -5.06
CA ALA A 195 -3.54 2.68 -5.47
C ALA A 195 -2.71 2.70 -6.77
N ALA A 196 -1.84 1.71 -6.99
CA ALA A 196 -1.11 1.58 -8.25
C ALA A 196 -2.05 1.29 -9.43
N SER A 197 -3.04 0.42 -9.24
CA SER A 197 -4.08 0.14 -10.24
C SER A 197 -4.93 1.37 -10.55
N ALA A 198 -5.40 2.07 -9.52
CA ALA A 198 -6.20 3.29 -9.68
C ALA A 198 -5.43 4.39 -10.40
N VAL A 199 -4.17 4.62 -10.04
CA VAL A 199 -3.33 5.63 -10.69
C VAL A 199 -3.05 5.28 -12.15
N SER A 200 -2.77 4.02 -12.44
CA SER A 200 -2.38 3.57 -13.79
C SER A 200 -3.56 3.25 -14.71
N GLY A 201 -4.79 3.19 -14.19
CA GLY A 201 -5.97 2.87 -15.00
C GLY A 201 -6.01 1.40 -15.45
N THR A 202 -5.54 0.49 -14.61
CA THR A 202 -5.53 -0.94 -14.89
C THR A 202 -6.82 -1.62 -14.40
N PRO A 203 -7.12 -2.84 -14.87
CA PRO A 203 -8.28 -3.58 -14.39
C PRO A 203 -8.21 -3.82 -12.88
N ARG A 204 -9.38 -3.81 -12.25
CA ARG A 204 -9.50 -4.19 -10.86
C ARG A 204 -9.21 -5.69 -10.72
N MET A 205 -8.36 -6.03 -9.75
CA MET A 205 -8.06 -7.41 -9.40
C MET A 205 -9.16 -8.04 -8.52
N GLY A 206 -9.20 -9.35 -8.45
CA GLY A 206 -10.12 -10.12 -7.61
C GLY A 206 -9.59 -10.34 -6.18
N PRO A 207 -10.18 -11.32 -5.45
CA PRO A 207 -9.79 -11.67 -4.08
C PRO A 207 -8.53 -12.56 -4.01
N ILE A 208 -7.57 -12.32 -4.88
CA ILE A 208 -6.24 -12.95 -4.87
C ILE A 208 -5.26 -11.92 -4.32
N PHE A 209 -4.42 -12.33 -3.37
CA PHE A 209 -3.58 -11.39 -2.62
C PHE A 209 -2.10 -11.42 -2.98
N GLY A 210 -1.68 -12.34 -3.86
CA GLY A 210 -0.30 -12.46 -4.28
C GLY A 210 0.25 -11.20 -4.93
N GLY A 211 -0.48 -10.62 -5.88
CA GLY A 211 -0.12 -9.37 -6.54
C GLY A 211 0.02 -8.20 -5.57
N MET A 212 -0.84 -8.14 -4.54
CA MET A 212 -0.74 -7.14 -3.47
C MET A 212 0.57 -7.25 -2.68
N MET A 213 0.96 -8.47 -2.30
CA MET A 213 2.19 -8.72 -1.57
C MET A 213 3.42 -8.41 -2.44
N MET A 214 3.42 -8.89 -3.68
CA MET A 214 4.49 -8.62 -4.64
C MET A 214 4.65 -7.13 -4.94
N SER A 215 3.55 -6.39 -5.08
CA SER A 215 3.55 -4.94 -5.22
C SER A 215 4.23 -4.25 -4.03
N GLY A 216 3.91 -4.69 -2.80
CA GLY A 216 4.54 -4.18 -1.58
C GLY A 216 6.05 -4.44 -1.54
N LYS A 217 6.50 -5.63 -1.90
CA LYS A 217 7.93 -5.97 -1.98
C LYS A 217 8.63 -5.14 -3.06
N LYS A 218 8.04 -5.06 -4.26
CA LYS A 218 8.60 -4.30 -5.39
C LYS A 218 8.82 -2.83 -5.05
N VAL A 219 7.85 -2.16 -4.43
CA VAL A 219 8.00 -0.75 -4.07
C VAL A 219 9.09 -0.56 -3.01
N ALA A 220 9.21 -1.50 -2.06
CA ALA A 220 10.27 -1.46 -1.06
C ALA A 220 11.66 -1.60 -1.69
N GLU A 221 11.85 -2.57 -2.58
CA GLU A 221 13.10 -2.79 -3.31
C GLU A 221 13.50 -1.55 -4.11
N ALA A 222 12.58 -0.96 -4.86
CA ALA A 222 12.83 0.26 -5.64
C ALA A 222 13.28 1.44 -4.76
N ILE A 223 12.68 1.60 -3.57
CA ILE A 223 13.04 2.65 -2.62
C ILE A 223 14.41 2.37 -1.97
N ILE A 224 14.68 1.13 -1.59
CA ILE A 224 15.97 0.73 -1.02
C ILE A 224 17.10 1.04 -2.01
N ASP A 225 16.92 0.68 -3.27
CA ASP A 225 17.91 0.94 -4.32
C ASP A 225 18.13 2.43 -4.57
N ARG A 226 17.07 3.23 -4.51
CA ARG A 226 17.17 4.70 -4.62
C ARG A 226 17.92 5.33 -3.45
N LEU A 227 17.67 4.88 -2.22
CA LEU A 227 18.22 5.51 -1.02
C LEU A 227 19.64 5.04 -0.69
N LYS A 228 20.13 3.96 -1.32
CA LYS A 228 21.53 3.49 -1.22
C LYS A 228 22.46 4.19 -2.18
N LYS A 229 21.94 4.82 -3.23
CA LYS A 229 22.69 5.67 -4.18
C LYS A 229 22.91 7.07 -3.61
#